data_09509c750ea2efd18a3aebaec6297024
#
_entry.id   09509c750ea2efd18a3aebaec6297024
#
_cell.length_a   1.000
_cell.length_b   1.000
_cell.length_c   1.000
_cell.angle_alpha   90.00
_cell.angle_beta   90.00
_cell.angle_gamma   90.00
#
_symmetry.space_group_name_H-M   'P 1'
#
loop_
_entity.id
_entity.type
_entity.pdbx_description
1 polymer ?
#
loop_
_entity_poly.entity_id
_entity_poly.type
_entity_poly.pdbx_seq_one_letter_code
_entity_poly.pdbx_strand_id
1 'polypeptide(L)'
;MVKMGVEGEPPTEVEIQEVRAILAKKLEEIDAEELDQAFLSKIAAEPDYLARFWKHVFANPGPQTEETAIMVVNTARWRKEFNTGEIQDVDFSAQHLERGTLFSRNRDKDGMKLLVFCVGKHVKGIEKAEDMKKLFVYYLERMTREEGLAQFSIVFDCRNAGLKNMDMEFTQFMINTMKDYYPDPLNYIIVFEMPWVLNAAFKIIKVNIPG
;
A
#
# COMPACT_ATOMS: atom_id res chain seq x y z
N MET A 1 -12.29 14.42 2.55
CA MET A 1 -12.28 13.02 3.01
C MET A 1 -13.02 12.18 1.98
N VAL A 2 -12.41 11.14 1.49
CA VAL A 2 -13.01 10.18 0.55
C VAL A 2 -12.92 8.81 1.21
N LYS A 3 -14.06 8.10 1.28
CA LYS A 3 -14.07 6.71 1.75
C LYS A 3 -13.60 5.82 0.59
N MET A 4 -12.71 4.93 0.91
CA MET A 4 -12.18 3.93 -0.01
C MET A 4 -12.78 2.57 0.37
N GLY A 5 -12.55 1.62 -0.44
CA GLY A 5 -13.00 0.24 -0.23
C GLY A 5 -13.58 -0.32 -1.52
N VAL A 6 -13.30 -1.55 -1.79
CA VAL A 6 -13.83 -2.24 -2.96
C VAL A 6 -15.17 -2.88 -2.57
N GLU A 7 -16.24 -2.48 -3.23
CA GLU A 7 -17.53 -3.15 -3.13
C GLU A 7 -17.51 -4.38 -4.06
N GLY A 8 -17.53 -5.57 -3.48
CA GLY A 8 -17.60 -6.83 -4.19
C GLY A 8 -18.05 -7.94 -3.25
N GLU A 9 -18.73 -8.94 -3.79
CA GLU A 9 -19.05 -10.13 -3.02
C GLU A 9 -17.77 -10.88 -2.63
N PRO A 10 -17.71 -11.49 -1.44
CA PRO A 10 -16.58 -12.31 -1.07
C PRO A 10 -16.50 -13.53 -2.02
N PRO A 11 -15.29 -14.03 -2.30
CA PRO A 11 -15.14 -15.22 -3.11
C PRO A 11 -15.81 -16.43 -2.46
N THR A 12 -16.34 -17.30 -3.29
CA THR A 12 -16.81 -18.62 -2.86
C THR A 12 -15.61 -19.55 -2.57
N GLU A 13 -15.83 -20.63 -1.84
CA GLU A 13 -14.79 -21.62 -1.60
C GLU A 13 -14.23 -22.21 -2.91
N VAL A 14 -15.09 -22.41 -3.91
CA VAL A 14 -14.69 -22.91 -5.25
C VAL A 14 -13.73 -21.94 -5.91
N GLU A 15 -14.04 -20.64 -5.93
CA GLU A 15 -13.19 -19.60 -6.52
C GLU A 15 -11.84 -19.49 -5.81
N ILE A 16 -11.82 -19.61 -4.48
CA ILE A 16 -10.55 -19.66 -3.71
C ILE A 16 -9.72 -20.87 -4.12
N GLN A 17 -10.32 -22.05 -4.30
CA GLN A 17 -9.59 -23.24 -4.74
C GLN A 17 -9.07 -23.10 -6.18
N GLU A 18 -9.83 -22.46 -7.07
CA GLU A 18 -9.37 -22.14 -8.43
C GLU A 18 -8.17 -21.20 -8.41
N VAL A 19 -8.23 -20.11 -7.60
CA VAL A 19 -7.07 -19.20 -7.43
C VAL A 19 -5.85 -19.96 -6.94
N ARG A 20 -6.01 -20.85 -5.94
CA ARG A 20 -4.91 -21.65 -5.41
C ARG A 20 -4.30 -22.58 -6.47
N ALA A 21 -5.12 -23.20 -7.31
CA ALA A 21 -4.65 -24.07 -8.38
C ALA A 21 -3.86 -23.28 -9.45
N ILE A 22 -4.36 -22.11 -9.85
CA ILE A 22 -3.69 -21.22 -10.81
C ILE A 22 -2.37 -20.71 -10.21
N LEU A 23 -2.41 -20.29 -8.94
CA LEU A 23 -1.23 -19.79 -8.23
C LEU A 23 -0.15 -20.87 -8.14
N ALA A 24 -0.49 -22.10 -7.74
CA ALA A 24 0.45 -23.21 -7.68
C ALA A 24 1.16 -23.42 -9.02
N LYS A 25 0.39 -23.48 -10.11
CA LYS A 25 0.94 -23.62 -11.47
C LYS A 25 1.89 -22.49 -11.86
N LYS A 26 1.54 -21.25 -11.54
CA LYS A 26 2.42 -20.09 -11.83
C LYS A 26 3.71 -20.13 -11.02
N LEU A 27 3.66 -20.59 -9.78
CA LEU A 27 4.83 -20.69 -8.90
C LEU A 27 5.79 -21.80 -9.34
N GLU A 28 5.33 -22.86 -10.00
CA GLU A 28 6.20 -23.91 -10.57
C GLU A 28 7.12 -23.37 -11.70
N GLU A 29 6.73 -22.29 -12.36
CA GLU A 29 7.44 -21.68 -13.48
C GLU A 29 8.47 -20.61 -13.04
N ILE A 30 8.55 -20.29 -11.74
CA ILE A 30 9.36 -19.19 -11.18
C ILE A 30 10.36 -19.75 -10.16
N ASP A 31 11.59 -19.26 -10.20
CA ASP A 31 12.58 -19.60 -9.18
C ASP A 31 12.12 -19.11 -7.79
N ALA A 32 12.11 -20.04 -6.84
CA ALA A 32 11.69 -19.74 -5.47
C ALA A 32 12.53 -18.63 -4.81
N GLU A 33 13.78 -18.44 -5.24
CA GLU A 33 14.67 -17.39 -4.74
C GLU A 33 14.24 -15.98 -5.19
N GLU A 34 13.43 -15.87 -6.25
CA GLU A 34 12.87 -14.59 -6.74
C GLU A 34 11.65 -14.12 -5.94
N LEU A 35 11.14 -14.95 -5.03
CA LEU A 35 9.86 -14.72 -4.36
C LEU A 35 10.02 -14.62 -2.83
N ASP A 36 9.20 -13.77 -2.20
CA ASP A 36 9.05 -13.72 -0.74
C ASP A 36 8.30 -14.96 -0.24
N GLN A 37 9.04 -15.98 0.22
CA GLN A 37 8.49 -17.24 0.68
C GLN A 37 7.67 -17.10 1.98
N ALA A 38 8.01 -16.12 2.84
CA ALA A 38 7.25 -15.86 4.06
C ALA A 38 5.87 -15.31 3.73
N PHE A 39 5.78 -14.40 2.75
CA PHE A 39 4.51 -13.89 2.24
C PHE A 39 3.68 -15.00 1.60
N LEU A 40 4.26 -15.84 0.74
CA LEU A 40 3.54 -16.96 0.12
C LEU A 40 3.03 -17.98 1.14
N SER A 41 3.81 -18.26 2.17
CA SER A 41 3.38 -19.11 3.29
C SER A 41 2.17 -18.53 4.03
N LYS A 42 2.15 -17.18 4.22
CA LYS A 42 1.02 -16.50 4.81
C LYS A 42 -0.23 -16.57 3.92
N ILE A 43 -0.09 -16.36 2.62
CA ILE A 43 -1.20 -16.50 1.64
C ILE A 43 -1.78 -17.92 1.66
N ALA A 44 -0.92 -18.95 1.80
CA ALA A 44 -1.37 -20.34 1.88
C ALA A 44 -2.13 -20.64 3.18
N ALA A 45 -1.67 -20.05 4.29
CA ALA A 45 -2.23 -20.32 5.63
C ALA A 45 -3.51 -19.52 5.94
N GLU A 46 -3.67 -18.32 5.36
CA GLU A 46 -4.74 -17.38 5.70
C GLU A 46 -5.70 -17.16 4.51
N PRO A 47 -6.83 -17.91 4.42
CA PRO A 47 -7.81 -17.74 3.33
C PRO A 47 -8.37 -16.32 3.20
N ASP A 48 -8.58 -15.64 4.33
CA ASP A 48 -9.08 -14.25 4.35
C ASP A 48 -8.09 -13.27 3.71
N TYR A 49 -6.79 -13.57 3.78
CA TYR A 49 -5.79 -12.74 3.13
C TYR A 49 -5.85 -12.90 1.60
N LEU A 50 -6.00 -14.12 1.11
CA LEU A 50 -6.22 -14.36 -0.33
C LEU A 50 -7.54 -13.74 -0.81
N ALA A 51 -8.59 -13.79 0.00
CA ALA A 51 -9.89 -13.17 -0.31
C ALA A 51 -9.79 -11.64 -0.45
N ARG A 52 -8.84 -10.97 0.23
CA ARG A 52 -8.58 -9.54 0.01
C ARG A 52 -7.98 -9.24 -1.36
N PHE A 53 -7.06 -10.08 -1.83
CA PHE A 53 -6.54 -9.98 -3.20
C PHE A 53 -7.67 -10.14 -4.21
N TRP A 54 -8.55 -11.12 -4.00
CA TRP A 54 -9.75 -11.31 -4.81
C TRP A 54 -10.60 -10.06 -4.92
N LYS A 55 -10.98 -9.47 -3.79
CA LYS A 55 -11.77 -8.24 -3.76
C LYS A 55 -11.06 -7.08 -4.44
N HIS A 56 -9.78 -6.95 -4.25
CA HIS A 56 -8.99 -5.85 -4.78
C HIS A 56 -8.94 -5.84 -6.31
N VAL A 57 -8.87 -7.01 -6.95
CA VAL A 57 -8.83 -7.14 -8.41
C VAL A 57 -10.21 -7.12 -9.07
N PHE A 58 -11.30 -7.03 -8.31
CA PHE A 58 -12.67 -7.09 -8.82
C PHE A 58 -12.95 -6.09 -9.96
N ALA A 59 -12.34 -4.92 -9.92
CA ALA A 59 -12.49 -3.88 -10.94
C ALA A 59 -11.57 -4.07 -12.15
N ASN A 60 -10.67 -5.07 -12.15
CA ASN A 60 -9.74 -5.31 -13.24
C ASN A 60 -10.43 -6.03 -14.41
N PRO A 61 -10.07 -5.74 -15.66
CA PRO A 61 -10.54 -6.52 -16.79
C PRO A 61 -9.87 -7.91 -16.78
N GLY A 62 -10.65 -8.95 -16.96
CA GLY A 62 -10.16 -10.33 -17.05
C GLY A 62 -10.83 -11.30 -16.07
N PRO A 63 -10.51 -12.59 -16.15
CA PRO A 63 -10.97 -13.58 -15.17
C PRO A 63 -10.41 -13.27 -13.78
N GLN A 64 -11.27 -13.04 -12.82
CA GLN A 64 -10.88 -12.60 -11.47
C GLN A 64 -9.95 -13.59 -10.76
N THR A 65 -10.14 -14.89 -10.98
CA THR A 65 -9.24 -15.96 -10.46
C THR A 65 -7.81 -15.79 -10.98
N GLU A 66 -7.65 -15.56 -12.27
CA GLU A 66 -6.36 -15.37 -12.92
C GLU A 66 -5.69 -14.08 -12.46
N GLU A 67 -6.42 -12.96 -12.45
CA GLU A 67 -5.92 -11.65 -11.99
C GLU A 67 -5.47 -11.69 -10.52
N THR A 68 -6.23 -12.40 -9.67
CA THR A 68 -5.87 -12.60 -8.27
C THR A 68 -4.54 -13.34 -8.14
N ALA A 69 -4.37 -14.44 -8.87
CA ALA A 69 -3.13 -15.22 -8.84
C ALA A 69 -1.94 -14.40 -9.37
N ILE A 70 -2.13 -13.63 -10.45
CA ILE A 70 -1.11 -12.73 -11.00
C ILE A 70 -0.70 -11.68 -9.97
N MET A 71 -1.66 -11.04 -9.31
CA MET A 71 -1.36 -10.02 -8.30
C MET A 71 -0.58 -10.61 -7.12
N VAL A 72 -0.92 -11.82 -6.65
CA VAL A 72 -0.19 -12.50 -5.58
C VAL A 72 1.26 -12.77 -5.99
N VAL A 73 1.50 -13.30 -7.20
CA VAL A 73 2.86 -13.55 -7.72
C VAL A 73 3.66 -12.26 -7.82
N ASN A 74 3.08 -11.21 -8.41
CA ASN A 74 3.73 -9.91 -8.57
C ASN A 74 4.06 -9.28 -7.20
N THR A 75 3.16 -9.43 -6.23
CA THR A 75 3.40 -8.98 -4.85
C THR A 75 4.56 -9.74 -4.23
N ALA A 76 4.61 -11.08 -4.36
CA ALA A 76 5.68 -11.91 -3.80
C ALA A 76 7.05 -11.52 -4.39
N ARG A 77 7.11 -11.26 -5.70
CA ARG A 77 8.34 -10.81 -6.39
C ARG A 77 8.76 -9.42 -5.92
N TRP A 78 7.85 -8.45 -5.96
CA TRP A 78 8.13 -7.10 -5.51
C TRP A 78 8.58 -7.04 -4.04
N ARG A 79 7.96 -7.80 -3.16
CA ARG A 79 8.33 -7.91 -1.74
C ARG A 79 9.77 -8.40 -1.58
N LYS A 80 10.17 -9.38 -2.38
CA LYS A 80 11.54 -9.91 -2.42
C LYS A 80 12.53 -8.86 -2.90
N GLU A 81 12.24 -8.21 -4.03
CA GLU A 81 13.08 -7.17 -4.63
C GLU A 81 13.24 -5.95 -3.72
N PHE A 82 12.14 -5.52 -3.10
CA PHE A 82 12.12 -4.37 -2.18
C PHE A 82 12.68 -4.70 -0.80
N ASN A 83 12.83 -5.99 -0.51
CA ASN A 83 13.31 -6.50 0.78
C ASN A 83 12.41 -6.11 1.97
N THR A 84 11.08 -6.17 1.79
CA THR A 84 10.09 -5.65 2.74
C THR A 84 10.19 -6.28 4.13
N GLY A 85 10.53 -7.58 4.20
CA GLY A 85 10.64 -8.34 5.45
C GLY A 85 11.81 -7.93 6.35
N GLU A 86 12.81 -7.25 5.80
CA GLU A 86 14.04 -6.87 6.51
C GLU A 86 14.04 -5.41 6.98
N ILE A 87 13.05 -4.60 6.56
CA ILE A 87 12.99 -3.19 6.95
C ILE A 87 12.64 -3.06 8.43
N GLN A 88 13.51 -2.42 9.20
CA GLN A 88 13.40 -2.23 10.64
C GLN A 88 13.55 -0.76 11.04
N ASP A 89 13.16 -0.44 12.28
CA ASP A 89 13.26 0.92 12.85
C ASP A 89 14.70 1.47 12.78
N VAL A 90 15.69 0.60 12.96
CA VAL A 90 17.12 0.95 12.95
C VAL A 90 17.65 1.38 11.57
N ASP A 91 16.92 1.11 10.50
CA ASP A 91 17.29 1.52 9.15
C ASP A 91 17.12 3.03 8.93
N PHE A 92 16.42 3.70 9.85
CA PHE A 92 16.15 5.12 9.76
C PHE A 92 16.94 5.89 10.82
N SER A 93 17.59 7.00 10.41
CA SER A 93 18.25 7.88 11.36
C SER A 93 17.23 8.51 12.32
N ALA A 94 17.63 8.74 13.58
CA ALA A 94 16.80 9.43 14.56
C ALA A 94 16.30 10.79 14.00
N GLN A 95 17.17 11.54 13.32
CA GLN A 95 16.81 12.80 12.68
C GLN A 95 15.70 12.66 11.64
N HIS A 96 15.70 11.57 10.87
CA HIS A 96 14.66 11.29 9.87
C HIS A 96 13.31 11.04 10.54
N LEU A 97 13.28 10.22 11.59
CA LEU A 97 12.06 9.92 12.35
C LEU A 97 11.54 11.14 13.13
N GLU A 98 12.42 11.90 13.78
CA GLU A 98 12.08 13.11 14.53
C GLU A 98 11.52 14.23 13.66
N ARG A 99 11.91 14.29 12.40
CA ARG A 99 11.34 15.23 11.44
C ARG A 99 9.82 15.06 11.31
N GLY A 100 9.32 13.84 11.46
CA GLY A 100 7.91 13.53 11.44
C GLY A 100 7.25 13.91 10.11
N THR A 101 7.92 13.61 9.02
CA THR A 101 7.38 13.78 7.66
C THR A 101 6.30 12.74 7.40
N LEU A 102 6.57 11.49 7.78
CA LEU A 102 5.64 10.37 7.68
C LEU A 102 5.64 9.60 9.01
N PHE A 103 4.46 9.32 9.57
CA PHE A 103 4.32 8.57 10.82
C PHE A 103 2.92 7.98 10.98
N SER A 104 2.80 6.94 11.79
CA SER A 104 1.51 6.39 12.20
C SER A 104 1.17 6.81 13.62
N ARG A 105 -0.01 7.41 13.81
CA ARG A 105 -0.51 7.83 15.14
C ARG A 105 -2.02 7.97 15.14
N ASN A 106 -2.64 7.61 16.26
CA ASN A 106 -4.09 7.70 16.46
C ASN A 106 -4.90 6.77 15.53
N ARG A 107 -6.22 6.93 15.58
CA ARG A 107 -7.19 6.18 14.77
C ARG A 107 -8.22 7.14 14.19
N ASP A 108 -8.86 6.73 13.10
CA ASP A 108 -10.01 7.43 12.53
C ASP A 108 -11.28 7.13 13.31
N LYS A 109 -12.41 7.67 12.84
CA LYS A 109 -13.73 7.48 13.45
C LYS A 109 -14.25 6.04 13.42
N ASP A 110 -13.72 5.21 12.52
CA ASP A 110 -14.06 3.80 12.36
C ASP A 110 -13.07 2.90 13.13
N GLY A 111 -12.13 3.51 13.88
CA GLY A 111 -11.14 2.82 14.70
C GLY A 111 -9.90 2.36 13.93
N MET A 112 -9.76 2.70 12.64
CA MET A 112 -8.61 2.32 11.83
C MET A 112 -7.41 3.21 12.10
N LYS A 113 -6.19 2.65 12.05
CA LYS A 113 -4.93 3.41 12.21
C LYS A 113 -4.82 4.53 11.19
N LEU A 114 -4.22 5.64 11.61
CA LEU A 114 -3.87 6.75 10.71
C LEU A 114 -2.39 6.68 10.32
N LEU A 115 -2.13 6.75 9.03
CA LEU A 115 -0.83 7.07 8.47
C LEU A 115 -0.84 8.54 8.05
N VAL A 116 0.01 9.36 8.67
CA VAL A 116 0.03 10.82 8.46
C VAL A 116 1.25 11.21 7.64
N PHE A 117 1.03 11.84 6.52
CA PHE A 117 2.07 12.46 5.70
C PHE A 117 1.98 13.99 5.81
N CYS A 118 2.95 14.59 6.52
CA CYS A 118 3.08 16.04 6.66
C CYS A 118 3.75 16.63 5.41
N VAL A 119 2.95 16.95 4.40
CA VAL A 119 3.42 17.41 3.08
C VAL A 119 4.33 18.63 3.19
N GLY A 120 4.01 19.58 4.07
CA GLY A 120 4.81 20.78 4.28
C GLY A 120 6.22 20.55 4.85
N LYS A 121 6.47 19.35 5.43
CA LYS A 121 7.79 18.95 5.93
C LYS A 121 8.63 18.21 4.89
N HIS A 122 8.00 17.62 3.88
CA HIS A 122 8.69 16.96 2.80
C HIS A 122 9.24 17.97 1.79
N VAL A 123 10.51 17.88 1.48
CA VAL A 123 11.15 18.70 0.43
C VAL A 123 11.98 17.78 -0.45
N LYS A 124 11.60 17.66 -1.72
CA LYS A 124 12.30 16.81 -2.69
C LYS A 124 13.80 17.15 -2.71
N GLY A 125 14.63 16.11 -2.56
CA GLY A 125 16.09 16.22 -2.61
C GLY A 125 16.78 16.54 -1.27
N ILE A 126 16.04 16.81 -0.18
CA ILE A 126 16.62 16.89 1.18
C ILE A 126 16.76 15.50 1.77
N GLU A 127 15.74 14.68 1.65
CA GLU A 127 15.79 13.27 2.01
C GLU A 127 16.08 12.44 0.76
N LYS A 128 16.80 11.35 0.92
CA LYS A 128 17.00 10.43 -0.19
C LYS A 128 15.64 9.83 -0.57
N ALA A 129 15.34 9.80 -1.85
CA ALA A 129 14.06 9.27 -2.34
C ALA A 129 13.83 7.82 -1.87
N GLU A 130 14.89 7.01 -1.86
CA GLU A 130 14.82 5.61 -1.41
C GLU A 130 14.51 5.48 0.09
N ASP A 131 15.03 6.39 0.94
CA ASP A 131 14.74 6.38 2.37
C ASP A 131 13.26 6.71 2.64
N MET A 132 12.68 7.65 1.87
CA MET A 132 11.25 7.97 1.95
C MET A 132 10.37 6.80 1.48
N LYS A 133 10.75 6.13 0.38
CA LYS A 133 10.06 4.95 -0.12
C LYS A 133 10.10 3.81 0.91
N LYS A 134 11.29 3.54 1.48
CA LYS A 134 11.46 2.54 2.55
C LYS A 134 10.63 2.88 3.79
N LEU A 135 10.62 4.15 4.23
CA LEU A 135 9.84 4.58 5.39
C LEU A 135 8.33 4.38 5.17
N PHE A 136 7.84 4.65 3.96
CA PHE A 136 6.45 4.41 3.62
C PHE A 136 6.10 2.91 3.70
N VAL A 137 6.89 2.06 3.07
CA VAL A 137 6.70 0.59 3.10
C VAL A 137 6.84 0.05 4.52
N TYR A 138 7.81 0.56 5.30
CA TYR A 138 7.96 0.21 6.72
C TYR A 138 6.65 0.43 7.50
N TYR A 139 6.00 1.58 7.33
CA TYR A 139 4.73 1.84 8.02
C TYR A 139 3.60 0.93 7.53
N LEU A 140 3.54 0.60 6.24
CA LEU A 140 2.56 -0.37 5.72
C LEU A 140 2.75 -1.75 6.35
N GLU A 141 3.99 -2.25 6.38
CA GLU A 141 4.34 -3.54 6.99
C GLU A 141 4.07 -3.55 8.51
N ARG A 142 4.43 -2.46 9.19
CA ARG A 142 4.17 -2.31 10.62
C ARG A 142 2.68 -2.34 10.94
N MET A 143 1.86 -1.58 10.19
CA MET A 143 0.41 -1.59 10.38
C MET A 143 -0.19 -2.97 10.09
N THR A 144 0.27 -3.66 9.06
CA THR A 144 -0.16 -5.02 8.75
C THR A 144 0.20 -6.00 9.87
N ARG A 145 1.37 -5.85 10.51
CA ARG A 145 1.76 -6.69 11.66
C ARG A 145 0.94 -6.39 12.92
N GLU A 146 0.67 -5.10 13.19
CA GLU A 146 -0.04 -4.66 14.40
C GLU A 146 -1.55 -4.87 14.33
N GLU A 147 -2.16 -4.69 13.17
CA GLU A 147 -3.62 -4.67 12.99
C GLU A 147 -4.14 -5.85 12.12
N GLY A 148 -3.25 -6.72 11.67
CA GLY A 148 -3.63 -7.83 10.79
C GLY A 148 -4.16 -7.34 9.45
N LEU A 149 -5.36 -7.83 9.07
CA LEU A 149 -6.01 -7.47 7.82
C LEU A 149 -6.86 -6.17 7.92
N ALA A 150 -6.78 -5.41 9.01
CA ALA A 150 -7.52 -4.16 9.11
C ALA A 150 -7.01 -3.14 8.09
N GLN A 151 -7.93 -2.36 7.54
CA GLN A 151 -7.60 -1.20 6.72
C GLN A 151 -6.96 -0.10 7.57
N PHE A 152 -6.35 0.88 6.93
CA PHE A 152 -5.90 2.10 7.57
C PHE A 152 -6.39 3.33 6.80
N SER A 153 -6.31 4.49 7.41
CA SER A 153 -6.61 5.75 6.74
C SER A 153 -5.34 6.56 6.54
N ILE A 154 -5.16 7.16 5.35
CA ILE A 154 -4.03 8.05 5.08
C ILE A 154 -4.47 9.51 5.18
N VAL A 155 -3.69 10.33 5.88
CA VAL A 155 -3.89 11.76 6.06
C VAL A 155 -2.76 12.52 5.38
N PHE A 156 -3.09 13.30 4.37
CA PHE A 156 -2.19 14.29 3.77
C PHE A 156 -2.40 15.63 4.50
N ASP A 157 -1.53 15.92 5.45
CA ASP A 157 -1.50 17.22 6.13
C ASP A 157 -0.74 18.21 5.27
N CYS A 158 -1.48 19.05 4.54
CA CYS A 158 -0.94 20.02 3.58
C CYS A 158 -0.68 21.40 4.20
N ARG A 159 -0.75 21.56 5.51
CA ARG A 159 -0.42 22.82 6.18
C ARG A 159 1.01 23.25 5.83
N ASN A 160 1.17 24.52 5.51
CA ASN A 160 2.45 25.12 5.10
C ASN A 160 3.10 24.45 3.87
N ALA A 161 2.36 23.64 3.11
CA ALA A 161 2.85 23.06 1.88
C ALA A 161 2.78 24.08 0.72
N GLY A 162 3.70 23.92 -0.22
CA GLY A 162 3.77 24.72 -1.46
C GLY A 162 4.40 23.90 -2.58
N LEU A 163 4.71 24.54 -3.70
CA LEU A 163 5.26 23.87 -4.88
C LEU A 163 6.56 23.10 -4.60
N LYS A 164 7.41 23.59 -3.69
CA LYS A 164 8.66 22.91 -3.28
C LYS A 164 8.46 21.57 -2.57
N ASN A 165 7.24 21.34 -2.05
CA ASN A 165 6.87 20.13 -1.33
C ASN A 165 6.18 19.10 -2.25
N MET A 166 5.94 19.47 -3.52
CA MET A 166 5.39 18.56 -4.52
C MET A 166 6.46 17.56 -4.96
N ASP A 167 6.24 16.31 -4.61
CA ASP A 167 7.03 15.18 -5.10
C ASP A 167 6.10 14.20 -5.79
N MET A 168 5.95 14.39 -7.10
CA MET A 168 5.09 13.53 -7.93
C MET A 168 5.62 12.12 -8.03
N GLU A 169 6.94 11.92 -7.98
CA GLU A 169 7.57 10.60 -8.03
C GLU A 169 7.22 9.80 -6.77
N PHE A 170 7.42 10.42 -5.59
CA PHE A 170 7.07 9.77 -4.33
C PHE A 170 5.55 9.54 -4.21
N THR A 171 4.74 10.50 -4.66
CA THR A 171 3.28 10.34 -4.66
C THR A 171 2.85 9.19 -5.56
N GLN A 172 3.41 9.07 -6.76
CA GLN A 172 3.12 7.97 -7.67
C GLN A 172 3.60 6.63 -7.09
N PHE A 173 4.75 6.61 -6.44
CA PHE A 173 5.23 5.42 -5.73
C PHE A 173 4.25 4.98 -4.65
N MET A 174 3.74 5.88 -3.81
CA MET A 174 2.74 5.55 -2.78
C MET A 174 1.47 4.94 -3.40
N ILE A 175 0.96 5.57 -4.47
CA ILE A 175 -0.25 5.09 -5.16
C ILE A 175 -0.02 3.69 -5.75
N ASN A 176 1.05 3.52 -6.53
CA ASN A 176 1.35 2.26 -7.18
C ASN A 176 1.60 1.15 -6.15
N THR A 177 2.35 1.44 -5.09
CA THR A 177 2.62 0.47 -4.04
C THR A 177 1.33 -0.05 -3.41
N MET A 178 0.40 0.84 -3.04
CA MET A 178 -0.87 0.45 -2.46
C MET A 178 -1.78 -0.27 -3.46
N LYS A 179 -1.78 0.17 -4.72
CA LYS A 179 -2.61 -0.40 -5.77
C LYS A 179 -2.13 -1.78 -6.20
N ASP A 180 -0.82 -1.94 -6.39
CA ASP A 180 -0.28 -3.12 -7.08
C ASP A 180 0.13 -4.23 -6.09
N TYR A 181 0.40 -3.90 -4.80
CA TYR A 181 1.00 -4.85 -3.85
C TYR A 181 0.30 -4.94 -2.49
N TYR A 182 -0.57 -3.99 -2.13
CA TYR A 182 -1.31 -4.03 -0.86
C TYR A 182 -2.81 -4.07 -1.15
N PRO A 183 -3.45 -5.26 -1.09
CA PRO A 183 -4.85 -5.39 -1.45
C PRO A 183 -5.77 -4.66 -0.47
N ASP A 184 -6.67 -3.82 -1.00
CA ASP A 184 -7.71 -3.07 -0.25
C ASP A 184 -7.20 -2.46 1.08
N PRO A 185 -6.12 -1.63 1.04
CA PRO A 185 -5.47 -1.21 2.27
C PRO A 185 -6.17 -0.02 2.93
N LEU A 186 -6.97 0.76 2.18
CA LEU A 186 -7.44 2.07 2.60
C LEU A 186 -8.90 2.09 3.04
N ASN A 187 -9.16 2.65 4.24
CA ASN A 187 -10.49 3.04 4.70
C ASN A 187 -10.84 4.46 4.21
N TYR A 188 -9.97 5.43 4.50
CA TYR A 188 -10.14 6.81 4.05
C TYR A 188 -8.86 7.41 3.48
N ILE A 189 -9.03 8.31 2.51
CA ILE A 189 -8.04 9.32 2.14
C ILE A 189 -8.54 10.66 2.65
N ILE A 190 -7.75 11.29 3.52
CA ILE A 190 -8.06 12.58 4.15
C ILE A 190 -7.01 13.59 3.68
N VAL A 191 -7.45 14.66 3.05
CA VAL A 191 -6.57 15.78 2.69
C VAL A 191 -6.97 16.97 3.56
N PHE A 192 -6.02 17.47 4.34
CA PHE A 192 -6.23 18.52 5.31
C PHE A 192 -5.50 19.81 4.90
N GLU A 193 -6.23 20.93 4.88
CA GLU A 193 -5.72 22.28 4.56
C GLU A 193 -4.85 22.36 3.29
N MET A 194 -5.36 21.80 2.19
CA MET A 194 -4.64 21.81 0.91
C MET A 194 -4.62 23.25 0.32
N PRO A 195 -3.42 23.84 0.10
CA PRO A 195 -3.31 25.13 -0.56
C PRO A 195 -3.85 25.08 -1.99
N TRP A 196 -4.48 26.15 -2.45
CA TRP A 196 -5.05 26.22 -3.80
C TRP A 196 -4.04 25.96 -4.92
N VAL A 197 -2.77 26.30 -4.70
CA VAL A 197 -1.66 26.06 -5.64
C VAL A 197 -1.42 24.59 -5.92
N LEU A 198 -1.79 23.68 -5.00
CA LEU A 198 -1.64 22.23 -5.15
C LEU A 198 -2.88 21.56 -5.77
N ASN A 199 -3.99 22.27 -5.95
CA ASN A 199 -5.23 21.73 -6.48
C ASN A 199 -5.07 21.06 -7.86
N ALA A 200 -4.26 21.63 -8.74
CA ALA A 200 -4.02 21.09 -10.08
C ALA A 200 -3.30 19.73 -10.01
N ALA A 201 -2.27 19.62 -9.17
CA ALA A 201 -1.55 18.36 -8.94
C ALA A 201 -2.44 17.31 -8.30
N PHE A 202 -3.26 17.70 -7.32
CA PHE A 202 -4.18 16.78 -6.66
C PHE A 202 -5.24 16.21 -7.62
N LYS A 203 -5.70 16.97 -8.61
CA LYS A 203 -6.61 16.47 -9.65
C LYS A 203 -5.97 15.33 -10.45
N ILE A 204 -4.68 15.43 -10.79
CA ILE A 204 -3.94 14.39 -11.49
C ILE A 204 -3.84 13.12 -10.62
N ILE A 205 -3.54 13.31 -9.33
CA ILE A 205 -3.44 12.21 -8.36
C ILE A 205 -4.79 11.49 -8.21
N LYS A 206 -5.89 12.26 -8.10
CA LYS A 206 -7.24 11.70 -7.90
C LYS A 206 -7.69 10.78 -9.03
N VAL A 207 -7.27 11.03 -10.26
CA VAL A 207 -7.59 10.16 -11.43
C VAL A 207 -6.90 8.80 -11.34
N ASN A 208 -5.77 8.71 -10.63
CA ASN A 208 -4.97 7.49 -10.49
C ASN A 208 -5.26 6.69 -9.21
N ILE A 209 -6.15 7.20 -8.36
CA ILE A 209 -6.60 6.48 -7.16
C ILE A 209 -7.80 5.63 -7.57
N PRO A 210 -7.76 4.29 -7.41
CA PRO A 210 -8.93 3.45 -7.64
C PRO A 210 -10.07 3.91 -6.72
N GLY A 211 -11.24 4.17 -7.29
CA GLY A 211 -12.44 4.54 -6.57
C GLY A 211 -13.19 3.32 -6.10
#